data_589bce18422d0b15ce4b9838f5251883
#
_entry.id   589bce18422d0b15ce4b9838f5251883
#
_cell.length_a   1.000
_cell.length_b   1.000
_cell.length_c   1.000
_cell.angle_alpha   90.00
_cell.angle_beta   90.00
_cell.angle_gamma   90.00
#
_symmetry.space_group_name_H-M   'P 1'
#
loop_
_entity.id
_entity.type
_entity.pdbx_description
1 polymer ?
#
loop_
_entity_poly.entity_id
_entity_poly.type
_entity_poly.pdbx_seq_one_letter_code
_entity_poly.pdbx_strand_id
1 'polypeptide(L)'
;MTAPRVGRPVRGSRTGRPIMVALDLLGRRAALRVLWELRGEALTFRALQDAVDTNPALLNTRLKELREAGLVDHDGGYQLTADGRALLAAMQPLSAWAERWGGARRVAPRATKTGRAA
;
A
#
# COMPACT_ATOMS: atom_id res chain seq x y z
N MET A 1 -7.35 15.07 5.60
CA MET A 1 -7.25 13.94 6.44
C MET A 1 -5.84 13.67 6.79
N THR A 2 -5.55 13.44 8.04
CA THR A 2 -4.18 13.17 8.45
C THR A 2 -3.89 11.69 8.46
N ALA A 3 -2.62 11.35 8.41
CA ALA A 3 -2.21 9.97 8.51
C ALA A 3 -2.48 9.44 9.91
N PRO A 4 -2.80 8.15 10.04
CA PRO A 4 -2.97 7.55 11.36
C PRO A 4 -1.64 7.56 12.11
N ARG A 5 -1.70 7.73 13.42
CA ARG A 5 -0.51 7.82 14.25
C ARG A 5 -0.62 6.92 15.46
N VAL A 6 0.50 6.31 15.79
CA VAL A 6 0.59 5.47 16.98
C VAL A 6 0.27 6.32 18.22
N GLY A 7 -0.52 5.77 19.11
CA GLY A 7 -0.93 6.48 20.31
C GLY A 7 -2.12 7.39 20.13
N ARG A 8 -2.68 7.46 18.93
CA ARG A 8 -3.86 8.24 18.66
C ARG A 8 -4.96 7.32 18.18
N PRO A 9 -6.21 7.64 18.47
CA PRO A 9 -7.31 6.79 18.02
C PRO A 9 -7.30 6.62 16.51
N VAL A 10 -7.51 5.40 16.06
CA VAL A 10 -7.60 5.06 14.65
C VAL A 10 -8.76 4.11 14.48
N ARG A 11 -9.05 3.76 13.23
CA ARG A 11 -10.11 2.83 12.95
C ARG A 11 -9.83 1.52 13.68
N GLY A 12 -10.75 1.08 14.51
CA GLY A 12 -10.63 -0.18 15.24
C GLY A 12 -9.79 -0.13 16.50
N SER A 13 -9.27 1.04 16.89
CA SER A 13 -8.48 1.13 18.11
C SER A 13 -8.54 2.52 18.71
N ARG A 14 -9.02 2.63 19.92
CA ARG A 14 -9.07 3.92 20.59
C ARG A 14 -7.71 4.33 21.11
N THR A 15 -6.82 3.38 21.37
CA THR A 15 -5.52 3.68 21.92
C THR A 15 -4.44 3.85 20.86
N GLY A 16 -4.75 3.51 19.59
CA GLY A 16 -3.77 3.63 18.52
C GLY A 16 -2.62 2.65 18.65
N ARG A 17 -2.93 1.38 18.93
CA ARG A 17 -1.90 0.36 19.00
C ARG A 17 -1.18 0.25 17.65
N PRO A 18 0.13 0.02 17.65
CA PRO A 18 0.89 0.03 16.39
C PRO A 18 0.30 -0.81 15.27
N ILE A 19 -0.12 -2.04 15.56
CA ILE A 19 -0.67 -2.88 14.50
C ILE A 19 -1.97 -2.29 13.93
N MET A 20 -2.79 -1.69 14.77
CA MET A 20 -4.05 -1.11 14.30
C MET A 20 -3.80 0.17 13.49
N VAL A 21 -2.79 0.94 13.86
CA VAL A 21 -2.39 2.11 13.10
C VAL A 21 -1.90 1.67 11.72
N ALA A 22 -1.07 0.63 11.67
CA ALA A 22 -0.57 0.10 10.40
C ALA A 22 -1.72 -0.36 9.52
N LEU A 23 -2.67 -1.11 10.08
CA LEU A 23 -3.80 -1.60 9.31
C LEU A 23 -4.68 -0.46 8.79
N ASP A 24 -4.89 0.57 9.60
CA ASP A 24 -5.65 1.73 9.15
C ASP A 24 -4.96 2.40 7.97
N LEU A 25 -3.67 2.64 8.07
CA LEU A 25 -2.90 3.28 7.02
C LEU A 25 -2.90 2.44 5.75
N LEU A 26 -2.59 1.15 5.88
CA LEU A 26 -2.47 0.27 4.73
C LEU A 26 -3.81 -0.08 4.11
N GLY A 27 -4.89 0.07 4.86
CA GLY A 27 -6.23 -0.17 4.34
C GLY A 27 -6.79 0.97 3.52
N ARG A 28 -6.08 2.08 3.44
CA ARG A 28 -6.55 3.21 2.64
C ARG A 28 -6.31 2.95 1.17
N ARG A 29 -7.21 3.46 0.35
CA ARG A 29 -7.17 3.19 -1.07
C ARG A 29 -5.81 3.53 -1.68
N ALA A 30 -5.27 2.60 -2.43
CA ALA A 30 -4.00 2.73 -3.15
C ALA A 30 -2.74 2.71 -2.28
N ALA A 31 -2.85 2.70 -0.95
CA ALA A 31 -1.65 2.77 -0.10
C ALA A 31 -0.69 1.62 -0.36
N LEU A 32 -1.18 0.39 -0.32
CA LEU A 32 -0.32 -0.77 -0.55
C LEU A 32 0.21 -0.82 -1.96
N ARG A 33 -0.57 -0.39 -2.93
CA ARG A 33 -0.13 -0.37 -4.31
C ARG A 33 1.01 0.61 -4.50
N VAL A 34 0.95 1.76 -3.85
CA VAL A 34 2.04 2.74 -3.91
C VAL A 34 3.32 2.13 -3.35
N LEU A 35 3.22 1.51 -2.16
CA LEU A 35 4.40 0.89 -1.56
C LEU A 35 4.98 -0.21 -2.45
N TRP A 36 4.12 -1.02 -3.02
CA TRP A 36 4.54 -2.10 -3.89
C TRP A 36 5.28 -1.58 -5.13
N GLU A 37 4.75 -0.52 -5.75
CA GLU A 37 5.37 0.02 -6.95
C GLU A 37 6.73 0.66 -6.66
N LEU A 38 6.98 1.04 -5.42
CA LEU A 38 8.27 1.61 -5.04
C LEU A 38 9.28 0.58 -4.56
N ARG A 39 8.96 -0.72 -4.64
CA ARG A 39 9.85 -1.76 -4.11
C ARG A 39 11.18 -1.85 -4.84
N GLY A 40 11.24 -1.45 -6.09
CA GLY A 40 12.45 -1.59 -6.89
C GLY A 40 13.32 -0.36 -6.90
N GLU A 41 12.80 0.74 -7.37
CA GLU A 41 13.61 1.93 -7.52
C GLU A 41 12.76 3.16 -7.30
N ALA A 42 13.40 4.30 -7.17
CA ALA A 42 12.70 5.56 -7.00
C ALA A 42 11.91 5.87 -8.26
N LEU A 43 10.73 6.43 -8.09
CA LEU A 43 9.88 6.82 -9.22
C LEU A 43 9.48 8.28 -9.10
N THR A 44 9.29 8.91 -10.24
CA THR A 44 8.72 10.26 -10.27
C THR A 44 7.23 10.15 -9.94
N PHE A 45 6.64 11.29 -9.61
CA PHE A 45 5.19 11.32 -9.37
C PHE A 45 4.43 10.77 -10.59
N ARG A 46 4.85 11.20 -11.78
CA ARG A 46 4.16 10.78 -12.99
C ARG A 46 4.27 9.28 -13.24
N ALA A 47 5.48 8.74 -13.09
CA ALA A 47 5.67 7.31 -13.27
C ALA A 47 4.87 6.51 -12.25
N LEU A 48 4.83 7.00 -11.02
CA LEU A 48 4.07 6.33 -9.97
C LEU A 48 2.57 6.41 -10.24
N GLN A 49 2.10 7.56 -10.70
CA GLN A 49 0.69 7.71 -11.04
C GLN A 49 0.28 6.71 -12.13
N ASP A 50 1.11 6.57 -13.14
CA ASP A 50 0.83 5.63 -14.21
C ASP A 50 0.82 4.19 -13.71
N ALA A 51 1.77 3.84 -12.83
CA ALA A 51 1.88 2.48 -12.32
C ALA A 51 0.72 2.12 -11.38
N VAL A 52 0.29 3.07 -10.56
CA VAL A 52 -0.78 2.82 -9.61
C VAL A 52 -2.16 2.96 -10.25
N ASP A 53 -2.24 3.69 -11.33
CA ASP A 53 -3.50 3.88 -12.07
C ASP A 53 -4.56 4.54 -11.18
N THR A 54 -4.23 5.70 -10.68
CA THR A 54 -5.16 6.44 -9.84
C THR A 54 -5.09 7.93 -10.23
N ASN A 55 -5.98 8.74 -9.67
CA ASN A 55 -5.95 10.16 -9.99
C ASN A 55 -4.88 10.89 -9.17
N PRO A 56 -4.41 12.04 -9.66
CA PRO A 56 -3.31 12.75 -8.99
C PRO A 56 -3.63 13.18 -7.57
N ALA A 57 -4.87 13.57 -7.30
CA ALA A 57 -5.24 14.04 -5.98
C ALA A 57 -5.14 12.92 -4.95
N LEU A 58 -5.63 11.74 -5.30
CA LEU A 58 -5.56 10.61 -4.39
C LEU A 58 -4.12 10.17 -4.18
N LEU A 59 -3.34 10.11 -5.24
CA LEU A 59 -1.94 9.74 -5.13
C LEU A 59 -1.18 10.72 -4.23
N ASN A 60 -1.41 12.01 -4.43
CA ASN A 60 -0.75 13.02 -3.62
C ASN A 60 -1.10 12.85 -2.14
N THR A 61 -2.35 12.60 -1.84
CA THR A 61 -2.79 12.38 -0.46
C THR A 61 -2.11 11.15 0.15
N ARG A 62 -2.06 10.05 -0.59
CA ARG A 62 -1.44 8.83 -0.07
C ARG A 62 0.06 9.00 0.12
N LEU A 63 0.72 9.66 -0.81
CA LEU A 63 2.16 9.90 -0.66
C LEU A 63 2.45 10.77 0.56
N LYS A 64 1.62 11.77 0.79
CA LYS A 64 1.80 12.61 1.97
C LYS A 64 1.66 11.79 3.25
N GLU A 65 0.63 10.96 3.32
CA GLU A 65 0.41 10.11 4.49
C GLU A 65 1.55 9.12 4.70
N LEU A 66 2.02 8.50 3.62
CA LEU A 66 3.10 7.53 3.73
C LEU A 66 4.42 8.19 4.11
N ARG A 67 4.63 9.42 3.67
CA ARG A 67 5.81 10.18 4.08
C ARG A 67 5.71 10.57 5.56
N GLU A 68 4.54 10.99 6.00
CA GLU A 68 4.33 11.33 7.42
C GLU A 68 4.53 10.10 8.30
N ALA A 69 4.18 8.94 7.80
CA ALA A 69 4.37 7.70 8.53
C ALA A 69 5.81 7.18 8.47
N GLY A 70 6.67 7.83 7.70
CA GLY A 70 8.06 7.43 7.62
C GLY A 70 8.34 6.24 6.72
N LEU A 71 7.42 5.91 5.82
CA LEU A 71 7.58 4.76 4.94
C LEU A 71 8.10 5.12 3.56
N VAL A 72 7.93 6.37 3.16
CA VAL A 72 8.31 6.87 1.85
C VAL A 72 9.07 8.19 2.00
N ASP A 73 10.11 8.37 1.20
CA ASP A 73 10.85 9.62 1.12
C ASP A 73 10.67 10.22 -0.25
N HIS A 74 10.90 11.50 -0.34
CA HIS A 74 10.89 12.21 -1.63
C HIS A 74 12.21 12.98 -1.75
N ASP A 75 13.15 12.41 -2.49
CA ASP A 75 14.46 13.01 -2.69
C ASP A 75 14.89 12.64 -4.11
N GLY A 76 14.64 13.53 -5.06
CA GLY A 76 14.90 13.25 -6.45
C GLY A 76 13.95 12.23 -7.05
N GLY A 77 12.94 11.86 -6.30
CA GLY A 77 11.94 10.84 -6.67
C GLY A 77 11.38 10.28 -5.40
N TYR A 78 10.29 9.55 -5.51
CA TYR A 78 9.70 8.88 -4.35
C TYR A 78 10.34 7.51 -4.19
N GLN A 79 10.67 7.14 -2.96
CA GLN A 79 11.31 5.86 -2.70
C GLN A 79 10.98 5.38 -1.30
N LEU A 80 11.12 4.08 -1.09
CA LEU A 80 10.88 3.52 0.23
C LEU A 80 12.01 3.89 1.18
N THR A 81 11.66 4.16 2.43
CA THR A 81 12.63 4.29 3.49
C THR A 81 13.02 2.90 3.98
N ALA A 82 13.95 2.82 4.92
CA ALA A 82 14.29 1.55 5.55
C ALA A 82 13.06 0.92 6.20
N ASP A 83 12.21 1.73 6.84
CA ASP A 83 10.99 1.22 7.44
C ASP A 83 10.00 0.75 6.37
N GLY A 84 9.92 1.45 5.24
CA GLY A 84 9.07 1.01 4.14
C GLY A 84 9.52 -0.33 3.59
N ARG A 85 10.82 -0.53 3.44
CA ARG A 85 11.36 -1.81 2.99
C ARG A 85 11.11 -2.92 4.01
N ALA A 86 11.26 -2.60 5.29
CA ALA A 86 11.00 -3.57 6.35
C ALA A 86 9.53 -3.99 6.35
N LEU A 87 8.64 -3.03 6.08
CA LEU A 87 7.22 -3.34 6.00
C LEU A 87 6.94 -4.34 4.88
N LEU A 88 7.48 -4.10 3.69
CA LEU A 88 7.26 -5.04 2.57
C LEU A 88 7.85 -6.40 2.87
N ALA A 89 9.00 -6.45 3.53
CA ALA A 89 9.59 -7.72 3.94
C ALA A 89 8.68 -8.46 4.92
N ALA A 90 8.07 -7.71 5.85
CA ALA A 90 7.17 -8.31 6.83
C ALA A 90 5.89 -8.85 6.18
N MET A 91 5.56 -8.39 4.98
CA MET A 91 4.37 -8.86 4.27
C MET A 91 4.61 -10.10 3.43
N GLN A 92 5.85 -10.55 3.30
CA GLN A 92 6.14 -11.74 2.50
C GLN A 92 5.37 -12.99 2.95
N PRO A 93 5.30 -13.31 4.25
CA PRO A 93 4.51 -14.46 4.66
C PRO A 93 3.04 -14.32 4.30
N LEU A 94 2.50 -13.11 4.37
CA LEU A 94 1.12 -12.87 3.97
C LEU A 94 0.94 -13.12 2.47
N SER A 95 1.90 -12.67 1.67
CA SER A 95 1.86 -12.89 0.23
C SER A 95 1.87 -14.39 -0.09
N ALA A 96 2.75 -15.13 0.58
CA ALA A 96 2.82 -16.58 0.38
C ALA A 96 1.53 -17.27 0.79
N TRP A 97 0.95 -16.84 1.91
CA TRP A 97 -0.34 -17.36 2.33
C TRP A 97 -1.43 -17.07 1.29
N ALA A 98 -1.42 -15.86 0.76
CA ALA A 98 -2.43 -15.44 -0.22
C ALA A 98 -2.35 -16.26 -1.50
N GLU A 99 -1.14 -16.62 -1.94
CA GLU A 99 -0.97 -17.45 -3.12
C GLU A 99 -1.59 -18.84 -2.92
N ARG A 100 -1.36 -19.45 -1.74
CA ARG A 100 -1.96 -20.75 -1.46
C ARG A 100 -3.48 -20.65 -1.34
N TRP A 101 -3.95 -19.64 -0.62
CA TRP A 101 -5.37 -19.44 -0.42
C TRP A 101 -6.07 -19.14 -1.75
N GLY A 102 -5.49 -18.27 -2.55
CA GLY A 102 -6.05 -17.90 -3.84
C GLY A 102 -6.03 -19.06 -4.83
N GLY A 103 -4.97 -19.85 -4.82
CA GLY A 103 -4.88 -21.02 -5.68
C GLY A 103 -5.96 -22.04 -5.37
N ALA A 104 -6.20 -22.27 -4.07
CA ALA A 104 -7.22 -23.25 -3.68
C ALA A 104 -8.64 -22.76 -4.02
N ARG A 105 -8.81 -21.47 -4.16
CA ARG A 105 -10.14 -20.90 -4.46
C ARG A 105 -10.29 -20.40 -5.87
N ARG A 106 -9.30 -20.64 -6.71
CA ARG A 106 -9.35 -20.15 -8.07
C ARG A 106 -10.40 -20.92 -8.87
N VAL A 107 -11.21 -20.18 -9.58
CA VAL A 107 -12.22 -20.76 -10.40
C VAL A 107 -11.77 -20.62 -11.84
N ALA A 108 -12.15 -21.54 -12.69
CA ALA A 108 -11.79 -21.46 -14.09
C ALA A 108 -12.32 -20.16 -14.68
N PRO A 109 -11.54 -19.51 -15.53
CA PRO A 109 -11.96 -18.24 -16.12
C PRO A 109 -13.22 -18.40 -16.91
N ARG A 110 -14.14 -17.44 -16.79
CA ARG A 110 -15.28 -17.50 -17.54
C ARG A 110 -15.01 -16.93 -18.81
N ALA A 111 -15.38 -17.48 -19.81
CA ALA A 111 -15.10 -16.96 -21.12
C ALA A 111 -15.62 -15.63 -21.30
N THR A 112 -16.54 -15.28 -20.60
CA THR A 112 -17.06 -14.10 -20.83
C THR A 112 -16.48 -13.04 -20.33
N LYS A 113 -16.10 -13.00 -19.63
CA LYS A 113 -15.73 -12.06 -18.98
C LYS A 113 -15.21 -11.14 -19.29
N THR A 114 -15.11 -10.49 -19.11
CA THR A 114 -14.78 -9.53 -19.31
C THR A 114 -13.78 -9.19 -18.89
N GLY A 115 -13.27 -9.36 -18.77
CA GLY A 115 -12.22 -8.90 -18.50
C GLY A 115 -11.87 -8.44 -17.39
N ARG A 116 -12.31 -8.26 -16.67
CA ARG A 116 -11.97 -7.79 -15.68
C ARG A 116 -11.44 -8.61 -14.95
N ALA A 117 -10.71 -8.78 -14.94
CA ALA A 117 -10.14 -9.58 -14.35
C ALA A 117 -9.99 -9.32 -13.23
N ALA A 118 -9.93 -9.23 -12.76
CA ALA A 118 -9.82 -8.99 -11.61
C ALA A 118 -9.06 -9.35 -11.03
#